data_51faeaf75496193684f941260b735a91
#
_entry.id   51faeaf75496193684f941260b735a91
#
_cell.length_a   1.000
_cell.length_b   1.000
_cell.length_c   1.000
_cell.angle_alpha   90.00
_cell.angle_beta   90.00
_cell.angle_gamma   90.00
#
_symmetry.space_group_name_H-M   'P 1'
#
loop_
_entity.id
_entity.type
_entity.pdbx_description
1 polymer ?
#
loop_
_entity_poly.entity_id
_entity_poly.type
_entity_poly.pdbx_seq_one_letter_code
_entity_poly.pdbx_strand_id
1 'polypeptide(L)'
;MKQKTKKIILLITSILTLLINLGYAYCINTGAINLEISGEVPTMSNNAQLTLLYLCASINLIAIFFIYKNFIKHKKKLIVLNVIQFLLGTIFNILGAIINIFILSSKTKDVEEVKEKRELPILEDISKHKWYVYLIIFVFLFAICYSPIGGIIPIPETKIASIIAMVVLYIIQITLLVIPMRNELKRDFIAFKNNFKLYLSKMLPRFGIIIVLYIICTLPITAIVGDVSTNQAVLYSLPICLTAFLAIFVGPLTEELMFRGFIKKFIKNDILFVISSSLIFGALHITTADSLQQLLYIIPYSILGFAFSLNYAKTKNIISNIFIHSIWNSFAVIIMVLTQIL
;
A
#
# COMPACT_ATOMS: atom_id res chain seq x y z
N MET A 1 5.90 21.34 -8.03
CA MET A 1 4.66 20.97 -8.80
C MET A 1 4.01 22.26 -9.30
N LYS A 2 3.50 22.28 -10.56
CA LYS A 2 2.83 23.49 -11.13
C LYS A 2 1.56 23.82 -10.33
N GLN A 3 1.24 25.12 -10.20
CA GLN A 3 0.07 25.59 -9.46
C GLN A 3 -1.25 24.95 -9.94
N LYS A 4 -1.43 24.84 -11.28
CA LYS A 4 -2.59 24.19 -11.88
C LYS A 4 -2.72 22.72 -11.45
N THR A 5 -1.62 21.98 -11.44
CA THR A 5 -1.58 20.57 -11.03
C THR A 5 -1.94 20.42 -9.55
N LYS A 6 -1.42 21.30 -8.66
CA LYS A 6 -1.79 21.32 -7.24
C LYS A 6 -3.29 21.51 -7.06
N LYS A 7 -3.86 22.51 -7.76
CA LYS A 7 -5.30 22.81 -7.69
C LYS A 7 -6.13 21.60 -8.09
N ILE A 8 -5.76 20.93 -9.18
CA ILE A 8 -6.47 19.74 -9.68
C ILE A 8 -6.40 18.61 -8.66
N ILE A 9 -5.23 18.28 -8.12
CA ILE A 9 -5.08 17.19 -7.17
C ILE A 9 -5.87 17.50 -5.88
N LEU A 10 -5.77 18.72 -5.35
CA LEU A 10 -6.54 19.15 -4.17
C LEU A 10 -8.04 19.02 -4.39
N LEU A 11 -8.54 19.39 -5.57
CA LEU A 11 -9.96 19.25 -5.93
C LEU A 11 -10.35 17.76 -5.99
N ILE A 12 -9.58 16.94 -6.69
CA ILE A 12 -9.86 15.53 -6.86
C ILE A 12 -9.89 14.83 -5.48
N THR A 13 -8.87 15.02 -4.64
CA THR A 13 -8.84 14.42 -3.30
C THR A 13 -10.00 14.87 -2.43
N SER A 14 -10.31 16.15 -2.41
CA SER A 14 -11.43 16.66 -1.60
C SER A 14 -12.80 16.20 -2.10
N ILE A 15 -13.00 16.09 -3.41
CA ILE A 15 -14.23 15.54 -4.00
C ILE A 15 -14.36 14.06 -3.71
N LEU A 16 -13.31 13.28 -3.88
CA LEU A 16 -13.31 11.84 -3.57
C LEU A 16 -13.62 11.59 -2.09
N THR A 17 -12.97 12.31 -1.19
CA THR A 17 -13.23 12.19 0.25
C THR A 17 -14.67 12.57 0.59
N LEU A 18 -15.23 13.60 -0.06
CA LEU A 18 -16.64 13.98 0.09
C LEU A 18 -17.58 12.85 -0.36
N LEU A 19 -17.36 12.29 -1.55
CA LEU A 19 -18.20 11.22 -2.11
C LEU A 19 -18.14 9.95 -1.26
N ILE A 20 -16.95 9.60 -0.73
CA ILE A 20 -16.78 8.46 0.17
C ILE A 20 -17.57 8.69 1.48
N ASN A 21 -17.47 9.87 2.10
CA ASN A 21 -18.20 10.16 3.32
C ASN A 21 -19.72 10.09 3.11
N LEU A 22 -20.23 10.64 2.00
CA LEU A 22 -21.65 10.61 1.68
C LEU A 22 -22.12 9.19 1.34
N GLY A 23 -21.32 8.42 0.58
CA GLY A 23 -21.61 7.02 0.25
C GLY A 23 -21.65 6.14 1.51
N TYR A 24 -20.70 6.33 2.41
CA TYR A 24 -20.67 5.57 3.66
C TYR A 24 -21.85 5.94 4.59
N ALA A 25 -22.18 7.24 4.69
CA ALA A 25 -23.35 7.70 5.41
C ALA A 25 -24.66 7.13 4.82
N TYR A 26 -24.77 7.05 3.49
CA TYR A 26 -25.90 6.41 2.80
C TYR A 26 -26.00 4.93 3.16
N CYS A 27 -24.89 4.19 3.13
CA CYS A 27 -24.87 2.75 3.46
C CYS A 27 -25.29 2.49 4.93
N ILE A 28 -24.86 3.34 5.89
CA ILE A 28 -25.32 3.24 7.28
C ILE A 28 -26.82 3.53 7.38
N ASN A 29 -27.31 4.60 6.73
CA ASN A 29 -28.71 5.00 6.78
C ASN A 29 -29.65 3.96 6.18
N THR A 30 -29.23 3.25 5.15
CA THR A 30 -30.03 2.21 4.48
C THR A 30 -29.90 0.84 5.14
N GLY A 31 -29.05 0.71 6.16
CA GLY A 31 -28.77 -0.58 6.82
C GLY A 31 -27.95 -1.54 5.95
N ALA A 32 -27.40 -1.06 4.80
CA ALA A 32 -26.52 -1.86 3.95
C ALA A 32 -25.19 -2.18 4.65
N ILE A 33 -24.79 -1.37 5.63
CA ILE A 33 -23.69 -1.62 6.56
C ILE A 33 -24.26 -1.50 7.96
N ASN A 34 -24.37 -2.61 8.68
CA ASN A 34 -24.73 -2.61 10.09
C ASN A 34 -23.43 -2.71 10.91
N LEU A 35 -23.04 -1.61 11.54
CA LEU A 35 -21.82 -1.52 12.34
C LEU A 35 -22.03 -1.89 13.80
N GLU A 36 -23.25 -2.31 14.18
CA GLU A 36 -23.53 -2.95 15.46
C GLU A 36 -22.97 -4.37 15.44
N ILE A 37 -21.63 -4.48 15.56
CA ILE A 37 -21.01 -5.76 15.82
C ILE A 37 -21.35 -6.12 17.25
N SER A 38 -22.12 -7.18 17.41
CA SER A 38 -22.42 -7.81 18.70
C SER A 38 -21.15 -8.39 19.30
N GLY A 39 -20.47 -7.65 20.14
CA GLY A 39 -19.26 -8.07 20.85
C GLY A 39 -18.70 -6.93 21.69
N GLU A 40 -18.42 -7.16 22.92
CA GLU A 40 -17.93 -6.41 24.09
C GLU A 40 -17.05 -5.15 23.89
N VAL A 41 -16.98 -4.55 22.70
CA VAL A 41 -16.27 -3.30 22.44
C VAL A 41 -17.30 -2.19 22.30
N PRO A 42 -17.19 -1.05 23.00
CA PRO A 42 -18.10 0.08 22.85
C PRO A 42 -17.94 0.68 21.46
N THR A 43 -18.77 0.25 20.51
CA THR A 43 -18.86 0.83 19.19
C THR A 43 -19.61 2.15 19.24
N MET A 44 -19.14 3.12 18.48
CA MET A 44 -19.82 4.40 18.30
C MET A 44 -21.21 4.13 17.74
N SER A 45 -22.27 4.69 18.32
CA SER A 45 -23.64 4.51 17.81
C SER A 45 -23.73 4.97 16.34
N ASN A 46 -24.62 4.33 15.56
CA ASN A 46 -24.84 4.71 14.15
C ASN A 46 -25.11 6.20 13.97
N ASN A 47 -25.84 6.83 14.89
CA ASN A 47 -26.12 8.27 14.87
C ASN A 47 -24.87 9.11 15.08
N ALA A 48 -23.97 8.70 15.98
CA ALA A 48 -22.72 9.40 16.20
C ALA A 48 -21.79 9.28 14.99
N GLN A 49 -21.73 8.11 14.35
CA GLN A 49 -20.96 7.90 13.13
C GLN A 49 -21.51 8.71 11.96
N LEU A 50 -22.83 8.73 11.76
CA LEU A 50 -23.49 9.55 10.74
C LEU A 50 -23.19 11.05 10.96
N THR A 51 -23.27 11.52 12.21
CA THR A 51 -22.94 12.90 12.57
C THR A 51 -21.49 13.24 12.17
N LEU A 52 -20.54 12.36 12.48
CA LEU A 52 -19.14 12.53 12.14
C LEU A 52 -18.92 12.57 10.62
N LEU A 53 -19.55 11.67 9.88
CA LEU A 53 -19.46 11.60 8.41
C LEU A 53 -20.03 12.86 7.74
N TYR A 54 -21.16 13.37 8.19
CA TYR A 54 -21.76 14.62 7.68
C TYR A 54 -20.91 15.84 8.05
N LEU A 55 -20.31 15.87 9.24
CA LEU A 55 -19.37 16.93 9.62
C LEU A 55 -18.15 16.92 8.71
N CYS A 56 -17.54 15.76 8.45
CA CYS A 56 -16.41 15.61 7.53
C CYS A 56 -16.79 15.97 6.09
N ALA A 57 -17.99 15.59 5.62
CA ALA A 57 -18.50 15.99 4.32
C ALA A 57 -18.64 17.52 4.20
N SER A 58 -19.15 18.18 5.25
CA SER A 58 -19.28 19.65 5.30
C SER A 58 -17.91 20.34 5.24
N ILE A 59 -16.92 19.83 5.96
CA ILE A 59 -15.54 20.34 5.92
C ILE A 59 -14.96 20.20 4.51
N ASN A 60 -15.21 19.08 3.82
CA ASN A 60 -14.76 18.87 2.44
C ASN A 60 -15.41 19.87 1.46
N LEU A 61 -16.70 20.18 1.61
CA LEU A 61 -17.37 21.19 0.80
C LEU A 61 -16.74 22.57 0.98
N ILE A 62 -16.45 22.97 2.23
CA ILE A 62 -15.76 24.22 2.54
C ILE A 62 -14.34 24.23 1.93
N ALA A 63 -13.62 23.12 2.01
CA ALA A 63 -12.29 22.98 1.42
C ALA A 63 -12.35 23.12 -0.11
N ILE A 64 -13.29 22.46 -0.78
CA ILE A 64 -13.52 22.55 -2.24
C ILE A 64 -13.79 24.00 -2.63
N PHE A 65 -14.64 24.72 -1.90
CA PHE A 65 -14.92 26.13 -2.15
C PHE A 65 -13.66 27.01 -2.09
N PHE A 66 -12.82 26.84 -1.05
CA PHE A 66 -11.58 27.60 -0.95
C PHE A 66 -10.55 27.23 -2.03
N ILE A 67 -10.49 25.95 -2.43
CA ILE A 67 -9.60 25.49 -3.51
C ILE A 67 -10.07 26.10 -4.84
N TYR A 68 -11.37 26.09 -5.10
CA TYR A 68 -11.94 26.66 -6.32
C TYR A 68 -11.66 28.15 -6.43
N LYS A 69 -11.92 28.93 -5.36
CA LYS A 69 -11.70 30.38 -5.37
C LYS A 69 -10.23 30.76 -5.56
N ASN A 70 -9.38 30.42 -4.62
CA ASN A 70 -7.92 30.63 -4.71
C ASN A 70 -7.21 29.89 -3.59
N PHE A 71 -6.71 28.67 -3.87
CA PHE A 71 -6.08 27.84 -2.85
C PHE A 71 -4.80 28.44 -2.25
N ILE A 72 -4.06 29.27 -3.00
CA ILE A 72 -2.85 29.94 -2.51
C ILE A 72 -3.22 30.96 -1.43
N LYS A 73 -4.20 31.80 -1.70
CA LYS A 73 -4.69 32.80 -0.75
C LYS A 73 -5.24 32.16 0.52
N HIS A 74 -5.87 30.98 0.39
CA HIS A 74 -6.52 30.29 1.49
C HIS A 74 -5.69 29.12 2.07
N LYS A 75 -4.40 29.01 1.70
CA LYS A 75 -3.53 27.88 2.07
C LYS A 75 -3.56 27.58 3.58
N LYS A 76 -3.42 28.58 4.45
CA LYS A 76 -3.46 28.38 5.92
C LYS A 76 -4.80 27.80 6.38
N LYS A 77 -5.92 28.33 5.85
CA LYS A 77 -7.27 27.83 6.17
C LYS A 77 -7.47 26.39 5.72
N LEU A 78 -6.98 26.04 4.52
CA LEU A 78 -7.04 24.70 3.98
C LEU A 78 -6.22 23.71 4.83
N ILE A 79 -5.03 24.10 5.30
CA ILE A 79 -4.24 23.27 6.20
C ILE A 79 -5.01 23.00 7.50
N VAL A 80 -5.59 24.04 8.12
CA VAL A 80 -6.39 23.89 9.35
C VAL A 80 -7.57 22.95 9.13
N LEU A 81 -8.34 23.11 8.04
CA LEU A 81 -9.46 22.22 7.71
C LEU A 81 -9.01 20.76 7.56
N ASN A 82 -7.88 20.52 6.91
CA ASN A 82 -7.36 19.16 6.76
C ASN A 82 -6.80 18.59 8.09
N VAL A 83 -6.24 19.41 8.97
CA VAL A 83 -5.86 18.98 10.33
C VAL A 83 -7.10 18.59 11.13
N ILE A 84 -8.18 19.37 11.06
CA ILE A 84 -9.45 19.00 11.71
C ILE A 84 -9.98 17.69 11.15
N GLN A 85 -9.99 17.49 9.83
CA GLN A 85 -10.39 16.21 9.22
C GLN A 85 -9.52 15.03 9.65
N PHE A 86 -8.21 15.25 9.81
CA PHE A 86 -7.30 14.24 10.35
C PHE A 86 -7.67 13.84 11.78
N LEU A 87 -7.99 14.81 12.63
CA LEU A 87 -8.34 14.59 14.03
C LEU A 87 -9.75 14.00 14.24
N LEU A 88 -10.69 14.35 13.35
CA LEU A 88 -12.06 13.80 13.39
C LEU A 88 -12.18 12.43 12.71
N GLY A 89 -11.08 11.89 12.23
CA GLY A 89 -10.93 10.99 11.16
C GLY A 89 -11.57 9.63 11.19
N THR A 90 -12.45 9.40 10.23
CA THR A 90 -12.51 8.11 9.58
C THR A 90 -11.23 7.93 8.75
N ILE A 91 -10.81 6.70 8.50
CA ILE A 91 -9.58 6.35 7.75
C ILE A 91 -9.45 7.13 6.43
N PHE A 92 -10.56 7.35 5.74
CA PHE A 92 -10.60 8.08 4.46
C PHE A 92 -10.34 9.57 4.62
N ASN A 93 -10.81 10.17 5.70
CA ASN A 93 -10.55 11.56 6.03
C ASN A 93 -9.08 11.78 6.40
N ILE A 94 -8.49 10.83 7.13
CA ILE A 94 -7.07 10.84 7.48
C ILE A 94 -6.22 10.81 6.21
N LEU A 95 -6.47 9.88 5.29
CA LEU A 95 -5.73 9.77 4.04
C LEU A 95 -5.88 11.00 3.15
N GLY A 96 -7.10 11.48 2.96
CA GLY A 96 -7.37 12.71 2.21
C GLY A 96 -6.68 13.93 2.80
N ALA A 97 -6.71 14.06 4.13
CA ALA A 97 -6.06 15.15 4.86
C ALA A 97 -4.54 15.11 4.72
N ILE A 98 -3.91 13.96 4.86
CA ILE A 98 -2.45 13.77 4.66
C ILE A 98 -2.04 14.20 3.26
N ILE A 99 -2.73 13.71 2.23
CA ILE A 99 -2.46 14.07 0.83
C ILE A 99 -2.58 15.57 0.63
N ASN A 100 -3.66 16.17 1.10
CA ASN A 100 -3.92 17.60 0.94
C ASN A 100 -2.90 18.47 1.69
N ILE A 101 -2.54 18.12 2.93
CA ILE A 101 -1.52 18.83 3.71
C ILE A 101 -0.16 18.75 3.00
N PHE A 102 0.21 17.57 2.50
CA PHE A 102 1.45 17.37 1.75
C PHE A 102 1.49 18.26 0.49
N ILE A 103 0.40 18.29 -0.29
CA ILE A 103 0.30 19.12 -1.51
C ILE A 103 0.34 20.60 -1.17
N LEU A 104 -0.36 21.03 -0.13
CA LEU A 104 -0.37 22.44 0.32
C LEU A 104 1.00 22.87 0.85
N SER A 105 1.72 21.97 1.53
CA SER A 105 3.04 22.23 2.09
C SER A 105 4.15 22.22 1.04
N SER A 106 3.97 21.50 -0.07
CA SER A 106 4.98 21.43 -1.13
C SER A 106 5.18 22.81 -1.77
N LYS A 107 6.44 23.17 -2.14
CA LYS A 107 6.76 24.44 -2.82
C LYS A 107 6.00 24.54 -4.14
N THR A 108 5.31 25.65 -4.38
CA THR A 108 4.73 26.01 -5.69
C THR A 108 5.88 26.46 -6.57
N LYS A 109 6.04 25.90 -7.74
CA LYS A 109 6.91 26.50 -8.75
C LYS A 109 6.15 27.67 -9.36
N ASP A 110 6.42 28.86 -8.88
CA ASP A 110 6.21 30.06 -9.67
C ASP A 110 7.29 30.11 -10.74
N VAL A 111 6.88 30.46 -11.92
CA VAL A 111 7.62 30.55 -13.18
C VAL A 111 9.04 31.08 -13.00
N GLU A 112 9.99 30.39 -13.69
CA GLU A 112 11.36 30.82 -13.94
C GLU A 112 12.41 30.67 -12.83
N GLU A 113 12.63 29.44 -12.42
CA GLU A 113 13.99 28.92 -12.33
C GLU A 113 14.00 27.63 -13.16
N VAL A 114 14.75 27.59 -14.21
CA VAL A 114 15.19 26.36 -14.88
C VAL A 114 16.06 25.62 -13.87
N LYS A 115 15.42 25.05 -12.83
CA LYS A 115 16.06 24.06 -11.99
C LYS A 115 16.23 22.85 -12.88
N GLU A 116 17.45 22.57 -13.24
CA GLU A 116 17.90 21.33 -13.79
C GLU A 116 17.03 20.20 -13.25
N LYS A 117 16.32 19.52 -14.15
CA LYS A 117 15.37 18.47 -13.80
C LYS A 117 16.19 17.33 -13.25
N ARG A 118 16.46 17.33 -11.94
CA ARG A 118 17.25 16.27 -11.31
C ARG A 118 16.57 14.95 -11.61
N GLU A 119 17.25 14.15 -12.41
CA GLU A 119 16.83 12.80 -12.75
C GLU A 119 17.37 11.82 -11.72
N LEU A 120 16.66 10.70 -11.56
CA LEU A 120 17.17 9.62 -10.72
C LEU A 120 18.43 9.06 -11.36
N PRO A 121 19.41 8.60 -10.55
CA PRO A 121 20.60 7.98 -11.08
C PRO A 121 20.24 6.76 -11.91
N ILE A 122 20.86 6.62 -13.09
CA ILE A 122 20.74 5.43 -13.93
C ILE A 122 21.47 4.29 -13.22
N LEU A 123 20.71 3.27 -12.84
CA LEU A 123 21.26 2.08 -12.20
C LEU A 123 21.43 0.98 -13.25
N GLU A 124 22.66 0.72 -13.63
CA GLU A 124 22.98 -0.37 -14.54
C GLU A 124 22.72 -1.75 -13.92
N ASP A 125 22.41 -2.74 -14.76
CA ASP A 125 22.23 -4.12 -14.28
C ASP A 125 23.63 -4.72 -13.99
N ILE A 126 23.93 -4.90 -12.71
CA ILE A 126 25.19 -5.49 -12.24
C ILE A 126 25.06 -6.94 -11.81
N SER A 127 24.03 -7.64 -12.32
CA SER A 127 23.78 -9.05 -12.00
C SER A 127 24.99 -9.92 -12.34
N LYS A 128 25.42 -10.73 -11.37
CA LYS A 128 26.47 -11.73 -11.59
C LYS A 128 25.95 -13.04 -12.15
N HIS A 129 24.67 -13.31 -11.99
CA HIS A 129 24.05 -14.56 -12.40
C HIS A 129 23.27 -14.37 -13.69
N LYS A 130 23.15 -15.45 -14.47
CA LYS A 130 22.31 -15.50 -15.67
C LYS A 130 20.83 -15.51 -15.26
N TRP A 131 19.95 -15.02 -16.13
CA TRP A 131 18.52 -14.88 -15.89
C TRP A 131 17.83 -16.16 -15.38
N TYR A 132 18.25 -17.32 -15.88
CA TYR A 132 17.65 -18.60 -15.50
C TYR A 132 17.91 -18.99 -14.04
N VAL A 133 18.98 -18.53 -13.42
CA VAL A 133 19.24 -18.75 -11.98
C VAL A 133 18.14 -18.09 -11.15
N TYR A 134 17.79 -16.87 -11.49
CA TYR A 134 16.69 -16.15 -10.82
C TYR A 134 15.35 -16.82 -11.07
N LEU A 135 15.10 -17.34 -12.29
CA LEU A 135 13.88 -18.06 -12.61
C LEU A 135 13.78 -19.38 -11.84
N ILE A 136 14.86 -20.17 -11.75
CA ILE A 136 14.87 -21.43 -11.00
C ILE A 136 14.57 -21.18 -9.51
N ILE A 137 15.25 -20.20 -8.90
CA ILE A 137 15.00 -19.85 -7.49
C ILE A 137 13.56 -19.34 -7.32
N PHE A 138 13.07 -18.51 -8.24
CA PHE A 138 11.69 -18.01 -8.21
C PHE A 138 10.68 -19.16 -8.24
N VAL A 139 10.80 -20.08 -9.18
CA VAL A 139 9.89 -21.25 -9.30
C VAL A 139 9.97 -22.14 -8.06
N PHE A 140 11.16 -22.38 -7.55
CA PHE A 140 11.38 -23.18 -6.35
C PHE A 140 10.70 -22.52 -5.11
N LEU A 141 10.94 -21.25 -4.88
CA LEU A 141 10.31 -20.52 -3.75
C LEU A 141 8.80 -20.39 -3.93
N PHE A 142 8.35 -20.17 -5.17
CA PHE A 142 6.92 -20.14 -5.47
C PHE A 142 6.26 -21.46 -5.13
N ALA A 143 6.87 -22.59 -5.53
CA ALA A 143 6.34 -23.91 -5.24
C ALA A 143 6.27 -24.21 -3.73
N ILE A 144 7.30 -23.84 -2.96
CA ILE A 144 7.36 -24.17 -1.53
C ILE A 144 6.56 -23.20 -0.67
N CYS A 145 6.67 -21.90 -0.94
CA CYS A 145 6.11 -20.88 -0.04
C CYS A 145 4.67 -20.48 -0.39
N TYR A 146 4.23 -20.70 -1.65
CA TYR A 146 2.99 -20.13 -2.15
C TYR A 146 2.08 -21.11 -2.91
N SER A 147 2.44 -22.38 -2.98
CA SER A 147 1.61 -23.38 -3.62
C SER A 147 1.17 -24.48 -2.63
N PRO A 148 0.13 -25.26 -2.97
CA PRO A 148 -0.26 -26.43 -2.16
C PRO A 148 0.86 -27.46 -1.94
N ILE A 149 1.92 -27.44 -2.76
CA ILE A 149 3.10 -28.31 -2.59
C ILE A 149 3.78 -28.06 -1.24
N GLY A 150 3.81 -26.81 -0.76
CA GLY A 150 4.31 -26.47 0.58
C GLY A 150 3.55 -27.20 1.70
N GLY A 151 2.25 -27.46 1.51
CA GLY A 151 1.41 -28.20 2.45
C GLY A 151 1.73 -29.71 2.55
N ILE A 152 2.55 -30.25 1.62
CA ILE A 152 3.03 -31.65 1.69
C ILE A 152 4.17 -31.79 2.71
N ILE A 153 4.80 -30.67 3.10
CA ILE A 153 5.86 -30.68 4.11
C ILE A 153 5.20 -30.92 5.47
N PRO A 154 5.47 -32.03 6.14
CA PRO A 154 4.85 -32.33 7.44
C PRO A 154 5.37 -31.34 8.48
N ILE A 155 4.50 -30.42 8.88
CA ILE A 155 4.77 -29.49 9.98
C ILE A 155 4.14 -30.10 11.23
N PRO A 156 4.89 -30.25 12.33
CA PRO A 156 4.33 -30.73 13.57
C PRO A 156 3.15 -29.88 14.05
N GLU A 157 2.10 -30.54 14.58
CA GLU A 157 0.82 -29.88 14.93
C GLU A 157 0.91 -28.89 16.11
N THR A 158 2.04 -28.83 16.81
CA THR A 158 2.20 -27.90 17.94
C THR A 158 2.41 -26.45 17.43
N LYS A 159 1.78 -25.47 18.08
CA LYS A 159 1.91 -24.04 17.75
C LYS A 159 3.37 -23.57 17.70
N ILE A 160 4.21 -24.08 18.63
CA ILE A 160 5.64 -23.74 18.70
C ILE A 160 6.37 -24.29 17.46
N ALA A 161 6.13 -25.54 17.09
CA ALA A 161 6.78 -26.16 15.95
C ALA A 161 6.37 -25.48 14.61
N SER A 162 5.11 -25.07 14.49
CA SER A 162 4.63 -24.30 13.33
C SER A 162 5.33 -22.94 13.23
N ILE A 163 5.53 -22.24 14.34
CA ILE A 163 6.28 -20.96 14.37
C ILE A 163 7.75 -21.20 13.99
N ILE A 164 8.40 -22.23 14.52
CA ILE A 164 9.79 -22.56 14.18
C ILE A 164 9.91 -22.87 12.69
N ALA A 165 9.02 -23.71 12.14
CA ALA A 165 9.00 -24.06 10.72
C ALA A 165 8.83 -22.81 9.85
N MET A 166 7.92 -21.90 10.20
CA MET A 166 7.72 -20.62 9.51
C MET A 166 9.00 -19.78 9.54
N VAL A 167 9.65 -19.64 10.68
CA VAL A 167 10.91 -18.88 10.81
C VAL A 167 12.01 -19.48 9.95
N VAL A 168 12.16 -20.81 9.96
CA VAL A 168 13.13 -21.53 9.13
C VAL A 168 12.86 -21.30 7.64
N LEU A 169 11.59 -21.38 7.22
CA LEU A 169 11.21 -21.10 5.83
C LEU A 169 11.54 -19.66 5.41
N TYR A 170 11.27 -18.68 6.27
CA TYR A 170 11.65 -17.30 5.99
C TYR A 170 13.18 -17.11 5.91
N ILE A 171 13.96 -17.75 6.76
CA ILE A 171 15.42 -17.71 6.70
C ILE A 171 15.92 -18.25 5.36
N ILE A 172 15.39 -19.42 4.93
CA ILE A 172 15.72 -20.02 3.64
C ILE A 172 15.33 -19.07 2.51
N GLN A 173 14.12 -18.55 2.52
CA GLN A 173 13.61 -17.62 1.51
C GLN A 173 14.48 -16.37 1.41
N ILE A 174 14.75 -15.71 2.53
CA ILE A 174 15.59 -14.50 2.58
C ILE A 174 16.99 -14.81 2.04
N THR A 175 17.58 -15.92 2.45
CA THR A 175 18.92 -16.34 2.02
C THR A 175 18.98 -16.53 0.50
N LEU A 176 18.02 -17.28 -0.06
CA LEU A 176 17.94 -17.54 -1.49
C LEU A 176 17.65 -16.28 -2.33
N LEU A 177 16.96 -15.29 -1.76
CA LEU A 177 16.67 -14.03 -2.44
C LEU A 177 17.80 -13.00 -2.31
N VAL A 178 18.39 -12.88 -1.13
CA VAL A 178 19.40 -11.84 -0.82
C VAL A 178 20.76 -12.18 -1.43
N ILE A 179 21.21 -13.43 -1.35
CA ILE A 179 22.57 -13.81 -1.82
C ILE A 179 22.75 -13.48 -3.30
N PRO A 180 21.86 -13.88 -4.23
CA PRO A 180 22.01 -13.52 -5.64
C PRO A 180 21.93 -12.02 -5.93
N MET A 181 21.17 -11.27 -5.11
CA MET A 181 20.90 -9.84 -5.27
C MET A 181 21.81 -8.93 -4.42
N ARG A 182 22.79 -9.48 -3.70
CA ARG A 182 23.58 -8.72 -2.71
C ARG A 182 24.28 -7.48 -3.27
N ASN A 183 24.76 -7.54 -4.50
CA ASN A 183 25.46 -6.41 -5.12
C ASN A 183 24.46 -5.32 -5.51
N GLU A 184 23.32 -5.70 -6.10
CA GLU A 184 22.23 -4.81 -6.44
C GLU A 184 21.68 -4.14 -5.18
N LEU A 185 21.44 -4.91 -4.11
CA LEU A 185 20.97 -4.37 -2.83
C LEU A 185 21.94 -3.33 -2.27
N LYS A 186 23.26 -3.59 -2.29
CA LYS A 186 24.29 -2.63 -1.84
C LYS A 186 24.28 -1.37 -2.71
N ARG A 187 24.30 -1.51 -4.03
CA ARG A 187 24.24 -0.39 -4.99
C ARG A 187 22.98 0.45 -4.76
N ASP A 188 21.82 -0.21 -4.70
CA ASP A 188 20.53 0.43 -4.58
C ASP A 188 20.37 1.16 -3.24
N PHE A 189 20.92 0.57 -2.17
CA PHE A 189 20.95 1.21 -0.86
C PHE A 189 21.75 2.51 -0.87
N ILE A 190 22.95 2.49 -1.45
CA ILE A 190 23.80 3.68 -1.58
C ILE A 190 23.11 4.75 -2.43
N ALA A 191 22.54 4.36 -3.58
CA ALA A 191 21.83 5.27 -4.47
C ALA A 191 20.60 5.88 -3.79
N PHE A 192 19.80 5.07 -3.09
CA PHE A 192 18.61 5.52 -2.36
C PHE A 192 18.99 6.47 -1.22
N LYS A 193 19.96 6.10 -0.38
CA LYS A 193 20.45 6.91 0.73
C LYS A 193 20.92 8.29 0.27
N ASN A 194 21.75 8.33 -0.78
CA ASN A 194 22.34 9.58 -1.28
C ASN A 194 21.32 10.48 -1.98
N ASN A 195 20.23 9.92 -2.52
CA ASN A 195 19.20 10.62 -3.28
C ASN A 195 17.80 10.51 -2.66
N PHE A 196 17.70 10.26 -1.35
CA PHE A 196 16.47 9.94 -0.63
C PHE A 196 15.30 10.88 -0.96
N LYS A 197 15.53 12.20 -0.84
CA LYS A 197 14.49 13.22 -1.14
C LYS A 197 14.02 13.17 -2.59
N LEU A 198 14.93 12.88 -3.51
CA LEU A 198 14.62 12.77 -4.93
C LEU A 198 13.76 11.52 -5.21
N TYR A 199 14.13 10.36 -4.64
CA TYR A 199 13.32 9.14 -4.72
C TYR A 199 11.92 9.40 -4.17
N LEU A 200 11.78 9.93 -2.96
CA LEU A 200 10.48 10.24 -2.36
C LEU A 200 9.64 11.17 -3.25
N SER A 201 10.24 12.23 -3.79
CA SER A 201 9.53 13.18 -4.66
C SER A 201 8.99 12.55 -5.94
N LYS A 202 9.59 11.45 -6.41
CA LYS A 202 9.16 10.71 -7.61
C LYS A 202 8.20 9.57 -7.28
N MET A 203 8.36 8.93 -6.12
CA MET A 203 7.55 7.76 -5.71
C MET A 203 6.19 8.18 -5.15
N LEU A 204 6.18 9.07 -4.16
CA LEU A 204 4.98 9.39 -3.39
C LEU A 204 3.78 9.85 -4.25
N PRO A 205 3.93 10.73 -5.25
CA PRO A 205 2.79 11.14 -6.07
C PRO A 205 2.18 10.00 -6.89
N ARG A 206 3.03 9.08 -7.39
CA ARG A 206 2.55 7.90 -8.15
C ARG A 206 1.86 6.91 -7.24
N PHE A 207 2.50 6.61 -6.12
CA PHE A 207 1.97 5.67 -5.13
C PHE A 207 0.64 6.17 -4.58
N GLY A 208 0.54 7.46 -4.23
CA GLY A 208 -0.69 8.05 -3.70
C GLY A 208 -1.90 7.90 -4.64
N ILE A 209 -1.71 8.09 -5.96
CA ILE A 209 -2.79 7.89 -6.93
C ILE A 209 -3.28 6.43 -6.94
N ILE A 210 -2.33 5.48 -6.90
CA ILE A 210 -2.66 4.06 -6.98
C ILE A 210 -3.31 3.57 -5.67
N ILE A 211 -2.89 4.11 -4.53
CA ILE A 211 -3.55 3.83 -3.24
C ILE A 211 -5.01 4.28 -3.23
N VAL A 212 -5.32 5.41 -3.84
CA VAL A 212 -6.72 5.84 -3.99
C VAL A 212 -7.52 4.80 -4.80
N LEU A 213 -6.96 4.30 -5.90
CA LEU A 213 -7.59 3.22 -6.69
C LEU A 213 -7.75 1.93 -5.88
N TYR A 214 -6.73 1.56 -5.11
CA TYR A 214 -6.80 0.40 -4.20
C TYR A 214 -7.97 0.52 -3.23
N ILE A 215 -8.11 1.67 -2.55
CA ILE A 215 -9.19 1.91 -1.59
C ILE A 215 -10.56 1.84 -2.29
N ILE A 216 -10.71 2.51 -3.45
CA ILE A 216 -11.96 2.51 -4.22
C ILE A 216 -12.38 1.08 -4.61
N CYS A 217 -11.42 0.22 -4.96
CA CYS A 217 -11.73 -1.16 -5.35
C CYS A 217 -11.93 -2.07 -4.13
N THR A 218 -11.23 -1.84 -3.02
CA THR A 218 -11.33 -2.69 -1.82
C THR A 218 -12.69 -2.55 -1.14
N LEU A 219 -13.20 -1.32 -1.00
CA LEU A 219 -14.44 -1.07 -0.26
C LEU A 219 -15.65 -1.87 -0.76
N PRO A 220 -16.00 -1.83 -2.08
CA PRO A 220 -17.15 -2.60 -2.55
C PRO A 220 -16.88 -4.11 -2.45
N ILE A 221 -15.64 -4.56 -2.61
CA ILE A 221 -15.29 -5.98 -2.47
C ILE A 221 -15.48 -6.44 -1.03
N THR A 222 -15.00 -5.68 -0.04
CA THR A 222 -15.20 -5.99 1.37
C THR A 222 -16.71 -6.00 1.72
N ALA A 223 -17.50 -5.09 1.15
CA ALA A 223 -18.95 -5.08 1.35
C ALA A 223 -19.64 -6.31 0.73
N ILE A 224 -19.17 -6.82 -0.42
CA ILE A 224 -19.71 -8.01 -1.08
C ILE A 224 -19.30 -9.29 -0.34
N VAL A 225 -18.03 -9.36 0.09
CA VAL A 225 -17.47 -10.54 0.77
C VAL A 225 -17.94 -10.62 2.22
N GLY A 226 -18.20 -9.48 2.86
CA GLY A 226 -18.64 -9.40 4.26
C GLY A 226 -17.52 -9.62 5.29
N ASP A 227 -16.27 -9.84 4.84
CA ASP A 227 -15.13 -10.10 5.72
C ASP A 227 -13.82 -9.58 5.08
N VAL A 228 -12.76 -9.55 5.86
CA VAL A 228 -11.39 -9.28 5.38
C VAL A 228 -10.89 -10.47 4.54
N SER A 229 -9.85 -10.25 3.73
CA SER A 229 -9.25 -11.36 2.98
C SER A 229 -8.67 -12.41 3.92
N THR A 230 -8.76 -13.69 3.55
CA THR A 230 -8.21 -14.81 4.33
C THR A 230 -6.72 -14.64 4.61
N ASN A 231 -5.97 -14.02 3.69
CA ASN A 231 -4.57 -13.67 3.90
C ASN A 231 -4.38 -12.68 5.07
N GLN A 232 -5.26 -11.70 5.25
CA GLN A 232 -5.24 -10.79 6.40
C GLN A 232 -5.66 -11.51 7.69
N ALA A 233 -6.67 -12.37 7.63
CA ALA A 233 -7.12 -13.14 8.78
C ALA A 233 -6.01 -14.02 9.37
N VAL A 234 -5.18 -14.65 8.53
CA VAL A 234 -4.00 -15.41 8.97
C VAL A 234 -3.01 -14.53 9.72
N LEU A 235 -2.70 -13.33 9.20
CA LEU A 235 -1.81 -12.39 9.90
C LEU A 235 -2.39 -11.94 11.25
N TYR A 236 -3.70 -11.73 11.35
CA TYR A 236 -4.37 -11.31 12.59
C TYR A 236 -4.38 -12.41 13.68
N SER A 237 -4.23 -13.67 13.31
CA SER A 237 -4.14 -14.78 14.25
C SER A 237 -2.79 -14.89 14.98
N LEU A 238 -1.76 -14.18 14.52
CA LEU A 238 -0.43 -14.18 15.11
C LEU A 238 -0.29 -13.13 16.23
N PRO A 239 0.66 -13.32 17.17
CA PRO A 239 1.00 -12.28 18.14
C PRO A 239 1.37 -10.97 17.46
N ILE A 240 0.84 -9.85 17.94
CA ILE A 240 0.92 -8.53 17.29
C ILE A 240 2.36 -8.09 16.96
N CYS A 241 3.31 -8.37 17.86
CA CYS A 241 4.72 -8.02 17.61
C CYS A 241 5.31 -8.83 16.45
N LEU A 242 4.91 -10.12 16.34
CA LEU A 242 5.33 -10.98 15.25
C LEU A 242 4.69 -10.55 13.94
N THR A 243 3.39 -10.28 13.94
CA THR A 243 2.67 -9.73 12.79
C THR A 243 3.31 -8.44 12.30
N ALA A 244 3.59 -7.50 13.20
CA ALA A 244 4.24 -6.24 12.85
C ALA A 244 5.63 -6.46 12.24
N PHE A 245 6.45 -7.32 12.84
CA PHE A 245 7.77 -7.64 12.32
C PHE A 245 7.71 -8.29 10.93
N LEU A 246 6.86 -9.29 10.76
CA LEU A 246 6.69 -9.99 9.48
C LEU A 246 6.13 -9.05 8.41
N ALA A 247 5.07 -8.32 8.72
CA ALA A 247 4.40 -7.47 7.74
C ALA A 247 5.23 -6.25 7.34
N ILE A 248 5.96 -5.61 8.27
CA ILE A 248 6.69 -4.37 8.00
C ILE A 248 8.07 -4.62 7.40
N PHE A 249 8.76 -5.69 7.80
CA PHE A 249 10.15 -5.90 7.41
C PHE A 249 10.33 -7.13 6.50
N VAL A 250 9.86 -8.30 6.95
CA VAL A 250 10.14 -9.57 6.26
C VAL A 250 9.35 -9.68 4.96
N GLY A 251 8.04 -9.42 5.00
CA GLY A 251 7.17 -9.46 3.82
C GLY A 251 7.65 -8.52 2.71
N PRO A 252 7.78 -7.21 2.94
CA PRO A 252 8.29 -6.29 1.94
C PRO A 252 9.66 -6.67 1.37
N LEU A 253 10.59 -7.16 2.20
CA LEU A 253 11.89 -7.60 1.73
C LEU A 253 11.76 -8.80 0.77
N THR A 254 11.08 -9.86 1.19
CA THR A 254 10.97 -11.09 0.41
C THR A 254 10.13 -10.90 -0.84
N GLU A 255 9.01 -10.19 -0.72
CA GLU A 255 8.10 -9.96 -1.83
C GLU A 255 8.71 -9.03 -2.88
N GLU A 256 9.37 -7.93 -2.50
CA GLU A 256 9.99 -7.04 -3.48
C GLU A 256 11.18 -7.72 -4.18
N LEU A 257 12.01 -8.47 -3.47
CA LEU A 257 13.08 -9.24 -4.10
C LEU A 257 12.54 -10.28 -5.07
N MET A 258 11.48 -11.00 -4.70
CA MET A 258 10.90 -12.06 -5.51
C MET A 258 10.16 -11.49 -6.73
N PHE A 259 9.20 -10.58 -6.51
CA PHE A 259 8.30 -10.13 -7.58
C PHE A 259 8.87 -8.99 -8.41
N ARG A 260 9.78 -8.17 -7.89
CA ARG A 260 10.40 -7.06 -8.64
C ARG A 260 11.85 -7.37 -8.99
N GLY A 261 12.63 -7.78 -8.02
CA GLY A 261 14.02 -8.13 -8.25
C GLY A 261 14.18 -9.26 -9.25
N PHE A 262 13.62 -10.44 -8.96
CA PHE A 262 13.82 -11.64 -9.77
C PHE A 262 13.03 -11.62 -11.08
N ILE A 263 11.72 -11.31 -11.06
CA ILE A 263 10.90 -11.30 -12.27
C ILE A 263 11.51 -10.35 -13.32
N LYS A 264 12.03 -9.19 -12.91
CA LYS A 264 12.68 -8.26 -13.83
C LYS A 264 13.94 -8.82 -14.48
N LYS A 265 14.61 -9.81 -13.89
CA LYS A 265 15.80 -10.44 -14.49
C LYS A 265 15.45 -11.29 -15.72
N PHE A 266 14.28 -11.91 -15.74
CA PHE A 266 13.84 -12.71 -16.88
C PHE A 266 12.78 -12.04 -17.75
N ILE A 267 12.00 -11.06 -17.25
CA ILE A 267 11.09 -10.24 -18.08
C ILE A 267 11.72 -8.85 -18.29
N LYS A 268 12.39 -8.66 -19.42
CA LYS A 268 13.13 -7.41 -19.72
C LYS A 268 12.21 -6.26 -20.12
N ASN A 269 11.11 -6.51 -20.84
CA ASN A 269 10.14 -5.49 -21.22
C ASN A 269 9.44 -4.92 -20.00
N ASP A 270 9.45 -3.60 -19.84
CA ASP A 270 8.91 -2.92 -18.63
C ASP A 270 7.38 -3.06 -18.53
N ILE A 271 6.66 -3.03 -19.66
CA ILE A 271 5.19 -3.14 -19.66
C ILE A 271 4.78 -4.56 -19.27
N LEU A 272 5.38 -5.56 -19.94
CA LEU A 272 5.11 -6.97 -19.64
C LEU A 272 5.49 -7.31 -18.19
N PHE A 273 6.62 -6.79 -17.71
CA PHE A 273 7.05 -6.93 -16.32
C PHE A 273 6.02 -6.35 -15.34
N VAL A 274 5.56 -5.11 -15.55
CA VAL A 274 4.59 -4.47 -14.67
C VAL A 274 3.30 -5.27 -14.62
N ILE A 275 2.76 -5.68 -15.75
CA ILE A 275 1.51 -6.47 -15.83
C ILE A 275 1.69 -7.84 -15.15
N SER A 276 2.71 -8.62 -15.55
CA SER A 276 2.91 -9.98 -15.03
C SER A 276 3.21 -9.98 -13.52
N SER A 277 4.11 -9.11 -13.07
CA SER A 277 4.45 -9.00 -11.64
C SER A 277 3.26 -8.58 -10.79
N SER A 278 2.38 -7.72 -11.31
CA SER A 278 1.17 -7.26 -10.61
C SER A 278 0.15 -8.38 -10.46
N LEU A 279 -0.12 -9.11 -11.54
CA LEU A 279 -1.10 -10.21 -11.54
C LEU A 279 -0.61 -11.38 -10.68
N ILE A 280 0.66 -11.76 -10.79
CA ILE A 280 1.25 -12.81 -9.95
C ILE A 280 1.17 -12.41 -8.47
N PHE A 281 1.49 -11.16 -8.14
CA PHE A 281 1.39 -10.65 -6.77
C PHE A 281 -0.04 -10.73 -6.25
N GLY A 282 -1.03 -10.30 -7.03
CA GLY A 282 -2.45 -10.39 -6.67
C GLY A 282 -2.92 -11.83 -6.50
N ALA A 283 -2.54 -12.71 -7.43
CA ALA A 283 -2.92 -14.12 -7.39
C ALA A 283 -2.40 -14.84 -6.15
N LEU A 284 -1.18 -14.50 -5.69
CA LEU A 284 -0.62 -15.13 -4.49
C LEU A 284 -1.34 -14.76 -3.20
N HIS A 285 -1.90 -13.55 -3.13
CA HIS A 285 -2.61 -13.09 -1.95
C HIS A 285 -4.01 -13.70 -1.80
N ILE A 286 -4.48 -14.45 -2.82
CA ILE A 286 -5.75 -15.18 -2.79
C ILE A 286 -5.59 -16.69 -2.81
N THR A 287 -4.36 -17.22 -2.66
CA THR A 287 -4.12 -18.67 -2.63
C THR A 287 -4.78 -19.37 -1.45
N THR A 288 -5.08 -18.64 -0.38
CA THR A 288 -5.79 -19.12 0.82
C THR A 288 -7.28 -18.83 0.78
N ALA A 289 -7.83 -18.33 -0.35
CA ALA A 289 -9.25 -18.04 -0.49
C ALA A 289 -10.09 -19.32 -0.28
N ASP A 290 -11.08 -19.23 0.60
CA ASP A 290 -11.97 -20.32 0.99
C ASP A 290 -13.32 -20.28 0.29
N SER A 291 -13.58 -19.20 -0.44
CA SER A 291 -14.82 -19.00 -1.19
C SER A 291 -14.57 -18.27 -2.52
N LEU A 292 -15.53 -18.37 -3.47
CA LEU A 292 -15.48 -17.64 -4.73
C LEU A 292 -15.47 -16.13 -4.55
N GLN A 293 -16.18 -15.63 -3.53
CA GLN A 293 -16.21 -14.20 -3.20
C GLN A 293 -14.81 -13.71 -2.76
N GLN A 294 -14.08 -14.50 -1.99
CA GLN A 294 -12.70 -14.16 -1.56
C GLN A 294 -11.73 -14.00 -2.74
N LEU A 295 -11.99 -14.65 -3.88
CA LEU A 295 -11.19 -14.46 -5.09
C LEU A 295 -11.25 -13.03 -5.64
N LEU A 296 -12.29 -12.25 -5.32
CA LEU A 296 -12.40 -10.85 -5.73
C LEU A 296 -11.26 -9.98 -5.17
N TYR A 297 -10.64 -10.40 -4.06
CA TYR A 297 -9.48 -9.71 -3.51
C TYR A 297 -8.24 -9.72 -4.43
N ILE A 298 -8.23 -10.53 -5.50
CA ILE A 298 -7.19 -10.44 -6.54
C ILE A 298 -7.09 -9.03 -7.12
N ILE A 299 -8.22 -8.31 -7.23
CA ILE A 299 -8.26 -6.97 -7.83
C ILE A 299 -7.45 -5.96 -7.00
N PRO A 300 -7.79 -5.70 -5.71
CA PRO A 300 -7.01 -4.75 -4.90
C PRO A 300 -5.55 -5.19 -4.71
N TYR A 301 -5.27 -6.47 -4.53
CA TYR A 301 -3.88 -6.93 -4.43
C TYR A 301 -3.10 -6.74 -5.74
N SER A 302 -3.73 -6.96 -6.90
CA SER A 302 -3.09 -6.66 -8.20
C SER A 302 -2.85 -5.16 -8.40
N ILE A 303 -3.74 -4.29 -7.89
CA ILE A 303 -3.54 -2.84 -7.91
C ILE A 303 -2.33 -2.43 -7.06
N LEU A 304 -2.16 -3.00 -5.86
CA LEU A 304 -0.94 -2.80 -5.07
C LEU A 304 0.30 -3.35 -5.78
N GLY A 305 0.18 -4.55 -6.34
CA GLY A 305 1.21 -5.14 -7.19
C GLY A 305 1.63 -4.23 -8.33
N PHE A 306 0.66 -3.57 -8.99
CA PHE A 306 0.90 -2.58 -10.05
C PHE A 306 1.63 -1.34 -9.52
N ALA A 307 1.24 -0.81 -8.34
CA ALA A 307 1.91 0.32 -7.72
C ALA A 307 3.41 0.06 -7.53
N PHE A 308 3.74 -1.07 -6.92
CA PHE A 308 5.14 -1.45 -6.64
C PHE A 308 5.90 -1.78 -7.92
N SER A 309 5.30 -2.52 -8.85
CA SER A 309 5.95 -2.89 -10.12
C SER A 309 6.23 -1.67 -11.00
N LEU A 310 5.27 -0.72 -11.08
CA LEU A 310 5.46 0.54 -11.78
C LEU A 310 6.53 1.41 -11.14
N ASN A 311 6.56 1.46 -9.80
CA ASN A 311 7.59 2.20 -9.08
C ASN A 311 8.98 1.62 -9.38
N TYR A 312 9.14 0.30 -9.31
CA TYR A 312 10.41 -0.36 -9.63
C TYR A 312 10.81 -0.17 -11.11
N ALA A 313 9.87 -0.30 -12.05
CA ALA A 313 10.13 -0.03 -13.46
C ALA A 313 10.68 1.38 -13.72
N LYS A 314 10.23 2.37 -12.94
CA LYS A 314 10.63 3.79 -13.07
C LYS A 314 11.86 4.16 -12.26
N THR A 315 12.11 3.51 -11.13
CA THR A 315 13.24 3.85 -10.25
C THR A 315 14.44 2.93 -10.45
N LYS A 316 14.21 1.70 -10.93
CA LYS A 316 15.20 0.61 -11.03
C LYS A 316 15.94 0.36 -9.69
N ASN A 317 15.33 0.71 -8.57
CA ASN A 317 15.91 0.65 -7.25
C ASN A 317 15.02 -0.18 -6.32
N ILE A 318 15.50 -1.37 -5.92
CA ILE A 318 14.73 -2.29 -5.11
C ILE A 318 14.54 -1.80 -3.67
N ILE A 319 15.53 -1.09 -3.11
CA ILE A 319 15.46 -0.54 -1.76
C ILE A 319 14.36 0.52 -1.66
N SER A 320 14.19 1.34 -2.71
CA SER A 320 13.10 2.31 -2.75
C SER A 320 11.73 1.64 -2.73
N ASN A 321 11.62 0.45 -3.35
CA ASN A 321 10.39 -0.34 -3.36
C ASN A 321 10.13 -0.98 -2.00
N ILE A 322 11.12 -1.64 -1.41
CA ILE A 322 11.04 -2.21 -0.06
C ILE A 322 10.59 -1.11 0.92
N PHE A 323 11.19 0.07 0.84
CA PHE A 323 10.88 1.20 1.72
C PHE A 323 9.41 1.64 1.60
N ILE A 324 8.90 1.87 0.39
CA ILE A 324 7.51 2.32 0.22
C ILE A 324 6.49 1.22 0.59
N HIS A 325 6.83 -0.05 0.33
CA HIS A 325 6.02 -1.19 0.72
C HIS A 325 5.98 -1.33 2.27
N SER A 326 7.13 -1.22 2.94
CA SER A 326 7.19 -1.21 4.41
C SER A 326 6.35 -0.08 5.03
N ILE A 327 6.36 1.11 4.44
CA ILE A 327 5.48 2.22 4.86
C ILE A 327 4.01 1.83 4.69
N TRP A 328 3.62 1.27 3.55
CA TRP A 328 2.24 0.83 3.32
C TRP A 328 1.78 -0.19 4.37
N ASN A 329 2.59 -1.23 4.59
CA ASN A 329 2.27 -2.26 5.58
C ASN A 329 2.28 -1.72 7.02
N SER A 330 3.12 -0.72 7.33
CA SER A 330 3.09 -0.04 8.63
C SER A 330 1.74 0.62 8.89
N PHE A 331 1.15 1.28 7.88
CA PHE A 331 -0.20 1.83 8.00
C PHE A 331 -1.24 0.73 8.23
N ALA A 332 -1.17 -0.37 7.49
CA ALA A 332 -2.08 -1.50 7.67
C ALA A 332 -1.99 -2.09 9.09
N VAL A 333 -0.77 -2.27 9.62
CA VAL A 333 -0.55 -2.77 10.99
C VAL A 333 -1.06 -1.77 12.04
N ILE A 334 -0.83 -0.47 11.86
CA ILE A 334 -1.37 0.55 12.77
C ILE A 334 -2.90 0.49 12.81
N ILE A 335 -3.54 0.37 11.65
CA ILE A 335 -5.00 0.25 11.57
C ILE A 335 -5.47 -1.00 12.29
N MET A 336 -4.82 -2.15 12.03
CA MET A 336 -5.13 -3.41 12.70
C MET A 336 -5.04 -3.27 14.23
N VAL A 337 -3.97 -2.65 14.74
CA VAL A 337 -3.79 -2.43 16.18
C VAL A 337 -4.90 -1.53 16.74
N LEU A 338 -5.21 -0.45 16.06
CA LEU A 338 -6.27 0.48 16.49
C LEU A 338 -7.64 -0.20 16.51
N THR A 339 -7.94 -1.06 15.53
CA THR A 339 -9.22 -1.80 15.49
C THR A 339 -9.32 -2.93 16.53
N GLN A 340 -8.21 -3.36 17.12
CA GLN A 340 -8.21 -4.34 18.21
C GLN A 340 -8.25 -3.69 19.61
N ILE A 341 -7.88 -2.41 19.72
CA ILE A 341 -7.85 -1.67 20.98
C ILE A 341 -9.14 -0.85 21.19
N LEU A 342 -9.78 -0.42 20.09
CA LEU A 342 -11.02 0.37 20.07
C LEU A 342 -12.25 -0.54 20.00
#